data_12806056980546b3a19c5d9360c49535
#
_entry.id   12806056980546b3a19c5d9360c49535
#
_cell.length_a   1.000
_cell.length_b   1.000
_cell.length_c   1.000
_cell.angle_alpha   90.00
_cell.angle_beta   90.00
_cell.angle_gamma   90.00
#
_symmetry.space_group_name_H-M   'P 1'
#
loop_
_entity.id
_entity.type
_entity.pdbx_description
1 polymer ?
#
loop_
_entity_poly.entity_id
_entity_poly.type
_entity_poly.pdbx_seq_one_letter_code
_entity_poly.pdbx_strand_id
1 'polypeptide(L)'
;MDPRRLGQTTVMVATADPELLDQVLSVTAVVGVEPLVVTDPGLLRPHWTSASMLLLGVDQAARVAALGLPRRAEVYLVAGEQTSAAQAQQWSMRLGAAVISLPASASWLSDALADISGTGDGVGSLVCVLGGSGGVGASTLASGLAFVAARASHRTMLIDADARSGGLDLLLGAERTAGWRWPRLATARGHLGDLTNQLPSVEGVDLLSMARAESTPGWELQAEQLKSVLLSAMRSHELTVVDLPRTLGAAAWEALRRAKLAVLLVRDDLRGVATGCEVVRELEGRCDYLGLVVRQGRSRLLEPALVATGVGLPLLGSFVDDPALVLAAERGDPPARYARSALARLCRQLLGDLLPTHLTKEKALART
;
A
#
# COMPACT_ATOMS: atom_id res chain seq x y z
N MET A 1 -19.75 29.13 9.56
CA MET A 1 -18.67 28.24 9.14
C MET A 1 -18.98 26.88 9.75
N ASP A 2 -19.48 25.93 8.94
CA ASP A 2 -20.06 24.66 9.40
C ASP A 2 -18.95 23.73 9.90
N PRO A 3 -18.97 23.24 11.15
CA PRO A 3 -17.97 22.34 11.68
C PRO A 3 -17.95 20.94 11.07
N ARG A 4 -18.83 20.63 10.11
CA ARG A 4 -18.89 19.35 9.39
C ARG A 4 -17.93 19.24 8.21
N ARG A 5 -17.09 20.25 7.91
CA ARG A 5 -16.11 20.26 6.81
C ARG A 5 -14.68 19.83 7.22
N LEU A 6 -14.47 19.33 8.42
CA LEU A 6 -13.16 18.86 8.93
C LEU A 6 -12.86 17.42 8.48
N GLY A 7 -12.85 17.19 7.18
CA GLY A 7 -12.53 15.87 6.57
C GLY A 7 -12.61 15.88 5.05
N GLN A 8 -12.92 17.01 4.44
CA GLN A 8 -12.97 17.07 2.97
C GLN A 8 -11.56 17.22 2.39
N THR A 9 -11.20 16.29 1.54
CA THR A 9 -10.03 16.32 0.68
C THR A 9 -10.05 17.61 -0.15
N THR A 10 -9.12 18.51 0.11
CA THR A 10 -9.06 19.81 -0.59
C THR A 10 -8.02 19.74 -1.70
N VAL A 11 -8.48 19.71 -2.95
CA VAL A 11 -7.62 19.92 -4.12
C VAL A 11 -7.64 21.41 -4.47
N MET A 12 -6.47 22.01 -4.67
CA MET A 12 -6.35 23.40 -5.05
C MET A 12 -5.68 23.55 -6.41
N VAL A 13 -6.17 24.50 -7.20
CA VAL A 13 -5.62 24.83 -8.52
C VAL A 13 -5.24 26.31 -8.54
N ALA A 14 -3.99 26.60 -8.84
CA ALA A 14 -3.49 27.97 -8.98
C ALA A 14 -2.96 28.20 -10.40
N THR A 15 -3.73 28.83 -11.24
CA THR A 15 -3.35 29.26 -12.57
C THR A 15 -4.16 30.50 -12.99
N ALA A 16 -3.59 31.34 -13.81
CA ALA A 16 -4.29 32.44 -14.51
C ALA A 16 -4.46 32.15 -16.00
N ASP A 17 -3.97 31.01 -16.49
CA ASP A 17 -4.14 30.54 -17.85
C ASP A 17 -5.52 29.86 -18.00
N PRO A 18 -6.45 30.43 -18.79
CA PRO A 18 -7.80 29.90 -18.95
C PRO A 18 -7.83 28.52 -19.62
N GLU A 19 -6.96 28.27 -20.62
CA GLU A 19 -6.91 26.99 -21.33
C GLU A 19 -6.42 25.87 -20.39
N LEU A 20 -5.39 26.15 -19.62
CA LEU A 20 -4.87 25.22 -18.64
C LEU A 20 -5.88 24.95 -17.53
N LEU A 21 -6.60 25.98 -17.09
CA LEU A 21 -7.67 25.82 -16.09
C LEU A 21 -8.78 24.92 -16.61
N ASP A 22 -9.26 25.13 -17.83
CA ASP A 22 -10.31 24.33 -18.45
C ASP A 22 -9.89 22.85 -18.59
N GLN A 23 -8.63 22.60 -18.97
CA GLN A 23 -8.09 21.24 -19.02
C GLN A 23 -8.07 20.56 -17.64
N VAL A 24 -7.61 21.27 -16.61
CA VAL A 24 -7.60 20.75 -15.23
C VAL A 24 -9.03 20.50 -14.73
N LEU A 25 -9.94 21.44 -14.93
CA LEU A 25 -11.34 21.31 -14.52
C LEU A 25 -12.05 20.16 -15.23
N SER A 26 -11.74 19.95 -16.51
CA SER A 26 -12.27 18.79 -17.25
C SER A 26 -11.86 17.47 -16.63
N VAL A 27 -10.60 17.34 -16.20
CA VAL A 27 -10.10 16.13 -15.55
C VAL A 27 -10.72 15.96 -14.15
N THR A 28 -10.81 17.05 -13.36
CA THR A 28 -11.41 16.99 -12.01
C THR A 28 -12.89 16.64 -12.05
N ALA A 29 -13.63 17.14 -13.07
CA ALA A 29 -15.05 16.84 -13.26
C ALA A 29 -15.32 15.36 -13.57
N VAL A 30 -14.45 14.69 -14.35
CA VAL A 30 -14.54 13.24 -14.61
C VAL A 30 -14.49 12.42 -13.34
N VAL A 31 -13.71 12.86 -12.36
CA VAL A 31 -13.52 12.18 -11.07
C VAL A 31 -14.53 12.64 -10.01
N GLY A 32 -15.33 13.66 -10.30
CA GLY A 32 -16.27 14.22 -9.33
C GLY A 32 -15.60 15.05 -8.22
N VAL A 33 -14.39 15.56 -8.48
CA VAL A 33 -13.64 16.41 -7.55
C VAL A 33 -13.89 17.87 -7.88
N GLU A 34 -14.33 18.65 -6.92
CA GLU A 34 -14.50 20.10 -7.05
C GLU A 34 -13.27 20.81 -6.45
N PRO A 35 -12.32 21.31 -7.28
CA PRO A 35 -11.12 21.95 -6.78
C PRO A 35 -11.40 23.39 -6.35
N LEU A 36 -10.65 23.85 -5.36
CA LEU A 36 -10.60 25.28 -5.01
C LEU A 36 -9.67 26.00 -5.98
N VAL A 37 -10.24 26.80 -6.88
CA VAL A 37 -9.48 27.57 -7.86
C VAL A 37 -9.06 28.91 -7.26
N VAL A 38 -7.76 29.21 -7.36
CA VAL A 38 -7.20 30.51 -6.94
C VAL A 38 -6.41 31.14 -8.10
N THR A 39 -6.68 32.39 -8.38
CA THR A 39 -5.95 33.18 -9.37
C THR A 39 -4.82 33.99 -8.77
N ASP A 40 -4.90 34.31 -7.47
CA ASP A 40 -3.82 34.93 -6.71
C ASP A 40 -3.09 33.91 -5.85
N PRO A 41 -1.81 33.59 -6.16
CA PRO A 41 -1.01 32.66 -5.39
C PRO A 41 -0.86 33.01 -3.89
N GLY A 42 -1.06 34.25 -3.51
CA GLY A 42 -1.05 34.66 -2.09
C GLY A 42 -2.09 33.93 -1.26
N LEU A 43 -3.20 33.53 -1.87
CA LEU A 43 -4.28 32.75 -1.23
C LEU A 43 -3.92 31.29 -0.98
N LEU A 44 -2.81 30.79 -1.50
CA LEU A 44 -2.32 29.44 -1.21
C LEU A 44 -1.76 29.33 0.21
N ARG A 45 -1.23 30.42 0.79
CA ARG A 45 -0.51 30.41 2.06
C ARG A 45 -1.29 29.75 3.22
N PRO A 46 -2.57 30.09 3.49
CA PRO A 46 -3.34 29.47 4.57
C PRO A 46 -3.64 27.98 4.34
N HIS A 47 -3.63 27.56 3.10
CA HIS A 47 -4.00 26.19 2.71
C HIS A 47 -2.79 25.34 2.31
N TRP A 48 -1.59 25.91 2.29
CA TRP A 48 -0.39 25.26 1.78
C TRP A 48 -0.11 23.92 2.45
N THR A 49 -0.30 23.82 3.76
CA THR A 49 -0.04 22.58 4.52
C THR A 49 -1.26 21.67 4.63
N SER A 50 -2.47 22.21 4.50
CA SER A 50 -3.72 21.44 4.69
C SER A 50 -4.33 20.89 3.42
N ALA A 51 -4.00 21.46 2.24
CA ALA A 51 -4.49 20.94 0.97
C ALA A 51 -3.95 19.53 0.71
N SER A 52 -4.80 18.62 0.24
CA SER A 52 -4.40 17.25 -0.10
C SER A 52 -3.55 17.21 -1.36
N MET A 53 -3.86 18.08 -2.36
CA MET A 53 -3.11 18.23 -3.60
C MET A 53 -3.09 19.71 -4.03
N LEU A 54 -1.95 20.15 -4.58
CA LEU A 54 -1.77 21.47 -5.15
C LEU A 54 -1.36 21.33 -6.62
N LEU A 55 -2.20 21.85 -7.53
CA LEU A 55 -1.96 21.93 -8.97
C LEU A 55 -1.58 23.36 -9.30
N LEU A 56 -0.32 23.58 -9.63
CA LEU A 56 0.23 24.92 -9.90
C LEU A 56 0.52 25.08 -11.39
N GLY A 57 -0.16 25.98 -12.06
CA GLY A 57 0.19 26.34 -13.44
C GLY A 57 1.62 26.89 -13.51
N VAL A 58 2.35 26.56 -14.57
CA VAL A 58 3.70 27.10 -14.81
C VAL A 58 3.69 28.62 -14.89
N ASP A 59 2.57 29.23 -15.33
CA ASP A 59 2.33 30.65 -15.36
C ASP A 59 2.42 31.34 -13.99
N GLN A 60 2.08 30.62 -12.91
CA GLN A 60 2.13 31.12 -11.53
C GLN A 60 3.40 30.68 -10.75
N ALA A 61 4.24 29.82 -11.34
CA ALA A 61 5.38 29.21 -10.64
C ALA A 61 6.35 30.27 -10.04
N ALA A 62 6.63 31.35 -10.75
CA ALA A 62 7.52 32.42 -10.26
C ALA A 62 6.95 33.12 -9.02
N ARG A 63 5.64 33.42 -9.05
CA ARG A 63 4.94 34.10 -7.94
C ARG A 63 4.85 33.19 -6.71
N VAL A 64 4.54 31.89 -6.92
CA VAL A 64 4.51 30.90 -5.84
C VAL A 64 5.90 30.72 -5.22
N ALA A 65 6.95 30.64 -6.05
CA ALA A 65 8.34 30.54 -5.54
C ALA A 65 8.75 31.76 -4.70
N ALA A 66 8.26 32.96 -5.03
CA ALA A 66 8.52 34.19 -4.29
C ALA A 66 7.84 34.22 -2.89
N LEU A 67 6.82 33.37 -2.66
CA LEU A 67 6.17 33.27 -1.35
C LEU A 67 7.06 32.61 -0.27
N GLY A 68 8.14 31.92 -0.68
CA GLY A 68 9.07 31.26 0.23
C GLY A 68 8.42 30.14 1.07
N LEU A 69 7.43 29.44 0.52
CA LEU A 69 6.70 28.39 1.22
C LEU A 69 7.57 27.14 1.39
N PRO A 70 7.42 26.38 2.49
CA PRO A 70 8.20 25.18 2.72
C PRO A 70 7.90 24.11 1.67
N ARG A 71 8.89 23.27 1.34
CA ARG A 71 8.67 22.13 0.44
C ARG A 71 7.72 21.13 1.09
N ARG A 72 6.82 20.59 0.27
CA ARG A 72 5.87 19.54 0.67
C ARG A 72 5.67 18.53 -0.45
N ALA A 73 5.13 17.36 -0.11
CA ALA A 73 4.63 16.39 -1.08
C ALA A 73 3.31 16.88 -1.72
N GLU A 74 2.87 16.21 -2.77
CA GLU A 74 1.60 16.45 -3.48
C GLU A 74 1.49 17.87 -4.05
N VAL A 75 2.60 18.42 -4.54
CA VAL A 75 2.66 19.64 -5.33
C VAL A 75 3.05 19.28 -6.76
N TYR A 76 2.20 19.63 -7.69
CA TYR A 76 2.38 19.36 -9.12
C TYR A 76 2.40 20.62 -9.92
N LEU A 77 3.41 20.77 -10.76
CA LEU A 77 3.52 21.88 -11.71
C LEU A 77 2.85 21.46 -13.01
N VAL A 78 1.74 22.10 -13.34
CA VAL A 78 0.95 21.77 -14.52
C VAL A 78 1.43 22.63 -15.69
N ALA A 79 1.85 21.96 -16.76
CA ALA A 79 2.31 22.55 -18.01
C ALA A 79 1.27 22.31 -19.12
N GLY A 80 0.86 23.33 -19.82
CA GLY A 80 0.07 23.21 -21.05
C GLY A 80 0.96 22.93 -22.27
N GLU A 81 0.35 22.68 -23.42
CA GLU A 81 1.05 22.38 -24.70
C GLU A 81 2.07 23.43 -25.11
N GLN A 82 1.84 24.69 -24.78
CA GLN A 82 2.73 25.79 -25.13
C GLN A 82 3.88 26.02 -24.16
N THR A 83 3.92 25.25 -23.06
CA THR A 83 4.96 25.39 -22.05
C THR A 83 6.22 24.67 -22.48
N SER A 84 7.37 25.34 -22.49
CA SER A 84 8.63 24.69 -22.81
C SER A 84 9.06 23.74 -21.68
N ALA A 85 9.60 22.56 -22.03
CA ALA A 85 10.11 21.59 -21.07
C ALA A 85 11.20 22.17 -20.15
N ALA A 86 12.07 23.04 -20.69
CA ALA A 86 13.11 23.70 -19.91
C ALA A 86 12.54 24.64 -18.82
N GLN A 87 11.50 25.39 -19.14
CA GLN A 87 10.82 26.27 -18.19
C GLN A 87 10.14 25.47 -17.07
N ALA A 88 9.41 24.42 -17.43
CA ALA A 88 8.77 23.53 -16.45
C ALA A 88 9.82 22.89 -15.53
N GLN A 89 10.94 22.40 -16.08
CA GLN A 89 12.02 21.78 -15.32
C GLN A 89 12.71 22.76 -14.34
N GLN A 90 12.93 23.98 -14.75
CA GLN A 90 13.52 25.02 -13.89
C GLN A 90 12.68 25.25 -12.63
N TRP A 91 11.36 25.39 -12.79
CA TRP A 91 10.46 25.61 -11.66
C TRP A 91 10.23 24.35 -10.81
N SER A 92 10.20 23.18 -11.45
CA SER A 92 10.14 21.89 -10.76
C SER A 92 11.26 21.76 -9.70
N MET A 93 12.50 22.00 -10.08
CA MET A 93 13.63 21.94 -9.15
C MET A 93 13.51 22.97 -8.02
N ARG A 94 13.06 24.17 -8.33
CA ARG A 94 12.98 25.27 -7.36
C ARG A 94 11.86 25.06 -6.34
N LEU A 95 10.68 24.61 -6.79
CA LEU A 95 9.51 24.36 -5.95
C LEU A 95 9.53 22.97 -5.30
N GLY A 96 10.33 22.04 -5.81
CA GLY A 96 10.29 20.64 -5.41
C GLY A 96 9.01 19.95 -5.87
N ALA A 97 8.41 20.40 -6.98
CA ALA A 97 7.16 19.90 -7.53
C ALA A 97 7.40 18.98 -8.73
N ALA A 98 6.64 17.90 -8.85
CA ALA A 98 6.66 17.07 -10.06
C ALA A 98 5.94 17.82 -11.21
N VAL A 99 6.42 17.60 -12.46
CA VAL A 99 5.80 18.20 -13.64
C VAL A 99 4.81 17.23 -14.25
N ILE A 100 3.60 17.71 -14.54
CA ILE A 100 2.57 17.02 -15.33
C ILE A 100 2.22 17.89 -16.55
N SER A 101 2.16 17.27 -17.73
CA SER A 101 1.84 17.97 -18.98
C SER A 101 0.44 17.60 -19.45
N LEU A 102 -0.46 18.54 -19.58
CA LEU A 102 -1.79 18.32 -20.12
C LEU A 102 -1.82 18.65 -21.62
N PRO A 103 -2.57 17.87 -22.42
CA PRO A 103 -3.47 16.76 -22.04
C PRO A 103 -2.77 15.40 -21.86
N ALA A 104 -1.48 15.27 -22.17
CA ALA A 104 -0.76 13.99 -22.21
C ALA A 104 -0.83 13.19 -20.89
N SER A 105 -0.88 13.87 -19.75
CA SER A 105 -0.96 13.25 -18.42
C SER A 105 -2.38 13.31 -17.81
N ALA A 106 -3.43 13.50 -18.61
CA ALA A 106 -4.79 13.62 -18.09
C ALA A 106 -5.27 12.36 -17.35
N SER A 107 -4.97 11.16 -17.87
CA SER A 107 -5.30 9.90 -17.22
C SER A 107 -4.59 9.77 -15.87
N TRP A 108 -3.30 10.08 -15.85
CA TRP A 108 -2.52 10.09 -14.63
C TRP A 108 -3.11 11.04 -13.56
N LEU A 109 -3.49 12.27 -13.96
CA LEU A 109 -4.09 13.25 -13.06
C LEU A 109 -5.47 12.79 -12.56
N SER A 110 -6.27 12.16 -13.43
CA SER A 110 -7.56 11.56 -13.06
C SER A 110 -7.39 10.50 -11.97
N ASP A 111 -6.45 9.57 -12.15
CA ASP A 111 -6.16 8.52 -11.17
C ASP A 111 -5.66 9.11 -9.84
N ALA A 112 -4.75 10.09 -9.88
CA ALA A 112 -4.23 10.74 -8.69
C ALA A 112 -5.32 11.50 -7.91
N LEU A 113 -6.27 12.11 -8.60
CA LEU A 113 -7.42 12.78 -8.00
C LEU A 113 -8.41 11.79 -7.39
N ALA A 114 -8.68 10.67 -8.07
CA ALA A 114 -9.53 9.61 -7.56
C ALA A 114 -8.99 9.02 -6.25
N ASP A 115 -7.67 8.82 -6.15
CA ASP A 115 -7.00 8.36 -4.94
C ASP A 115 -7.20 9.30 -3.75
N ILE A 116 -7.07 10.59 -4.00
CA ILE A 116 -7.17 11.61 -2.96
C ILE A 116 -8.62 11.79 -2.49
N SER A 117 -9.58 11.71 -3.42
CA SER A 117 -11.00 11.88 -3.11
C SER A 117 -11.66 10.66 -2.49
N GLY A 118 -11.00 9.50 -2.51
CA GLY A 118 -11.61 8.24 -2.10
C GLY A 118 -12.77 7.77 -3.01
N THR A 119 -12.92 8.40 -4.18
CA THR A 119 -13.98 8.09 -5.16
C THR A 119 -13.57 7.04 -6.19
N GLY A 120 -12.32 6.52 -6.10
CA GLY A 120 -11.85 5.45 -7.00
C GLY A 120 -12.71 4.20 -6.82
N ASP A 121 -13.45 3.82 -7.85
CA ASP A 121 -14.14 2.53 -7.91
C ASP A 121 -13.12 1.40 -7.75
N GLY A 122 -13.19 0.70 -6.59
CA GLY A 122 -12.42 -0.50 -6.35
C GLY A 122 -11.02 -0.30 -5.75
N VAL A 123 -10.92 0.44 -4.64
CA VAL A 123 -9.70 0.35 -3.83
C VAL A 123 -9.57 -1.08 -3.30
N GLY A 124 -8.54 -1.78 -3.75
CA GLY A 124 -8.24 -3.14 -3.30
C GLY A 124 -8.03 -3.21 -1.79
N SER A 125 -8.29 -4.38 -1.21
CA SER A 125 -8.11 -4.60 0.23
C SER A 125 -6.64 -4.70 0.58
N LEU A 126 -6.19 -3.96 1.61
CA LEU A 126 -4.84 -4.06 2.16
C LEU A 126 -4.85 -4.91 3.44
N VAL A 127 -4.01 -5.92 3.49
CA VAL A 127 -3.78 -6.78 4.65
C VAL A 127 -2.33 -6.68 5.08
N CYS A 128 -2.09 -6.36 6.34
CA CYS A 128 -0.78 -6.38 6.94
C CYS A 128 -0.60 -7.65 7.77
N VAL A 129 0.55 -8.30 7.66
CA VAL A 129 0.91 -9.46 8.49
C VAL A 129 2.17 -9.14 9.26
N LEU A 130 2.15 -9.41 10.56
CA LEU A 130 3.30 -9.19 11.44
C LEU A 130 3.45 -10.35 12.43
N GLY A 131 4.68 -10.59 12.85
CA GLY A 131 4.99 -11.66 13.79
C GLY A 131 5.30 -11.14 15.19
N GLY A 132 4.74 -11.75 16.23
CA GLY A 132 5.09 -11.46 17.62
C GLY A 132 6.54 -11.86 17.97
N SER A 133 7.13 -12.78 17.22
CA SER A 133 8.52 -13.22 17.41
C SER A 133 9.19 -13.57 16.09
N GLY A 134 10.53 -13.52 16.05
CA GLY A 134 11.29 -13.99 14.91
C GLY A 134 11.03 -15.46 14.60
N GLY A 135 10.93 -15.81 13.31
CA GLY A 135 10.71 -17.19 12.86
C GLY A 135 9.31 -17.76 13.15
N VAL A 136 8.35 -16.94 13.61
CA VAL A 136 6.97 -17.40 13.86
C VAL A 136 6.24 -17.78 12.58
N GLY A 137 6.67 -17.31 11.42
CA GLY A 137 6.12 -17.63 10.11
C GLY A 137 5.21 -16.56 9.52
N ALA A 138 5.40 -15.30 9.90
CA ALA A 138 4.62 -14.17 9.35
C ALA A 138 4.74 -14.09 7.83
N SER A 139 5.94 -14.14 7.28
CA SER A 139 6.20 -14.16 5.83
C SER A 139 5.54 -15.35 5.13
N THR A 140 5.51 -16.51 5.78
CA THR A 140 4.82 -17.71 5.27
C THR A 140 3.30 -17.51 5.24
N LEU A 141 2.73 -16.87 6.28
CA LEU A 141 1.30 -16.54 6.31
C LEU A 141 0.95 -15.47 5.28
N ALA A 142 1.75 -14.39 5.18
CA ALA A 142 1.57 -13.33 4.19
C ALA A 142 1.58 -13.89 2.76
N SER A 143 2.59 -14.71 2.43
CA SER A 143 2.66 -15.41 1.15
C SER A 143 1.47 -16.34 0.95
N GLY A 144 1.08 -17.11 1.98
CA GLY A 144 -0.08 -18.01 1.93
C GLY A 144 -1.38 -17.29 1.58
N LEU A 145 -1.64 -16.12 2.18
CA LEU A 145 -2.79 -15.26 1.85
C LEU A 145 -2.75 -14.83 0.39
N ALA A 146 -1.61 -14.32 -0.08
CA ALA A 146 -1.47 -13.85 -1.46
C ALA A 146 -1.71 -14.99 -2.47
N PHE A 147 -1.10 -16.15 -2.28
CA PHE A 147 -1.26 -17.28 -3.22
C PHE A 147 -2.67 -17.89 -3.20
N VAL A 148 -3.32 -17.94 -2.04
CA VAL A 148 -4.71 -18.42 -1.95
C VAL A 148 -5.66 -17.48 -2.67
N ALA A 149 -5.46 -16.15 -2.56
CA ALA A 149 -6.24 -15.16 -3.27
C ALA A 149 -6.02 -15.22 -4.80
N ALA A 150 -4.76 -15.29 -5.24
CA ALA A 150 -4.44 -15.40 -6.66
C ALA A 150 -5.05 -16.67 -7.30
N ARG A 151 -5.02 -17.81 -6.60
CA ARG A 151 -5.68 -19.05 -7.06
C ARG A 151 -7.21 -18.96 -7.10
N ALA A 152 -7.80 -18.04 -6.36
CA ALA A 152 -9.22 -17.70 -6.44
C ALA A 152 -9.49 -16.62 -7.51
N SER A 153 -8.51 -16.34 -8.39
CA SER A 153 -8.58 -15.40 -9.50
C SER A 153 -8.66 -13.92 -9.08
N HIS A 154 -8.24 -13.59 -7.87
CA HIS A 154 -8.06 -12.19 -7.46
C HIS A 154 -6.69 -11.68 -7.90
N ARG A 155 -6.65 -10.50 -8.52
CA ARG A 155 -5.39 -9.79 -8.77
C ARG A 155 -4.74 -9.46 -7.45
N THR A 156 -3.53 -9.99 -7.23
CA THR A 156 -2.92 -9.98 -5.91
C THR A 156 -1.47 -9.49 -5.96
N MET A 157 -1.12 -8.58 -5.06
CA MET A 157 0.26 -8.14 -4.85
C MET A 157 0.74 -8.50 -3.45
N LEU A 158 1.97 -8.99 -3.36
CA LEU A 158 2.68 -9.27 -2.11
C LEU A 158 3.88 -8.34 -1.98
N ILE A 159 3.94 -7.61 -0.87
CA ILE A 159 4.99 -6.62 -0.60
C ILE A 159 5.80 -7.03 0.62
N ASP A 160 7.12 -7.14 0.46
CA ASP A 160 8.09 -7.26 1.54
C ASP A 160 8.43 -5.85 2.07
N ALA A 161 8.08 -5.58 3.31
CA ALA A 161 8.41 -4.31 3.96
C ALA A 161 9.53 -4.45 5.02
N ASP A 162 10.14 -5.64 5.15
CA ASP A 162 11.26 -5.88 6.06
C ASP A 162 12.61 -5.76 5.35
N ALA A 163 13.25 -4.59 5.45
CA ALA A 163 14.55 -4.33 4.85
C ALA A 163 15.68 -5.27 5.36
N ARG A 164 15.44 -6.01 6.44
CA ARG A 164 16.39 -6.97 7.02
C ARG A 164 15.98 -8.42 6.78
N SER A 165 14.92 -8.66 6.02
CA SER A 165 14.51 -10.00 5.61
C SER A 165 15.52 -10.60 4.62
N GLY A 166 15.47 -11.92 4.45
CA GLY A 166 16.20 -12.59 3.37
C GLY A 166 15.64 -12.31 1.98
N GLY A 167 14.51 -11.61 1.90
CA GLY A 167 13.71 -11.36 0.72
C GLY A 167 12.63 -12.42 0.50
N LEU A 168 11.40 -11.98 0.26
CA LEU A 168 10.29 -12.88 -0.06
C LEU A 168 10.51 -13.62 -1.39
N ASP A 169 11.28 -13.05 -2.31
CA ASP A 169 11.63 -13.70 -3.57
C ASP A 169 12.46 -14.98 -3.36
N LEU A 170 13.31 -15.03 -2.32
CA LEU A 170 14.03 -16.26 -1.96
C LEU A 170 13.07 -17.32 -1.39
N LEU A 171 12.14 -16.90 -0.52
CA LEU A 171 11.11 -17.79 0.03
C LEU A 171 10.24 -18.44 -1.07
N LEU A 172 10.10 -17.76 -2.21
CA LEU A 172 9.19 -18.11 -3.29
C LEU A 172 9.91 -18.60 -4.56
N GLY A 173 11.24 -18.80 -4.52
CA GLY A 173 12.04 -19.26 -5.65
C GLY A 173 12.08 -18.26 -6.82
N ALA A 174 11.81 -16.98 -6.56
CA ALA A 174 11.73 -15.92 -7.56
C ALA A 174 12.97 -15.02 -7.62
N GLU A 175 14.06 -15.39 -6.95
CA GLU A 175 15.28 -14.59 -6.85
C GLU A 175 15.96 -14.33 -8.20
N ARG A 176 15.66 -15.16 -9.21
CA ARG A 176 16.17 -15.05 -10.59
C ARG A 176 15.14 -14.47 -11.56
N THR A 177 13.89 -14.29 -11.11
CA THR A 177 12.82 -13.74 -11.96
C THR A 177 13.10 -12.26 -12.20
N ALA A 178 13.08 -11.83 -13.46
CA ALA A 178 13.28 -10.44 -13.82
C ALA A 178 12.17 -9.55 -13.25
N GLY A 179 12.50 -8.31 -12.91
CA GLY A 179 11.54 -7.34 -12.39
C GLY A 179 12.15 -6.44 -11.32
N TRP A 180 11.43 -5.40 -10.96
CA TRP A 180 11.88 -4.44 -9.96
C TRP A 180 11.77 -5.00 -8.55
N ARG A 181 12.67 -4.54 -7.68
CA ARG A 181 12.73 -4.83 -6.25
C ARG A 181 13.07 -3.54 -5.51
N TRP A 182 12.89 -3.53 -4.20
CA TRP A 182 13.54 -2.51 -3.38
C TRP A 182 15.09 -2.66 -3.51
N PRO A 183 15.91 -1.61 -3.58
CA PRO A 183 15.58 -0.19 -3.46
C PRO A 183 15.34 0.52 -4.80
N ARG A 184 15.09 -0.17 -5.93
CA ARG A 184 14.85 0.49 -7.22
C ARG A 184 13.72 1.52 -7.17
N LEU A 185 12.75 1.31 -6.27
CA LEU A 185 11.68 2.26 -5.96
C LEU A 185 12.04 3.24 -4.84
N ALA A 186 13.32 3.35 -4.45
CA ALA A 186 13.78 4.25 -3.37
C ALA A 186 13.51 5.74 -3.66
N THR A 187 13.38 6.11 -4.92
CA THR A 187 13.01 7.48 -5.34
C THR A 187 11.51 7.64 -5.58
N ALA A 188 10.72 6.57 -5.39
CA ALA A 188 9.28 6.60 -5.57
C ALA A 188 8.64 7.61 -4.60
N ARG A 189 7.93 8.59 -5.15
CA ARG A 189 7.20 9.62 -4.40
C ARG A 189 5.99 10.07 -5.21
N GLY A 190 4.92 10.42 -4.50
CA GLY A 190 3.67 10.83 -5.13
C GLY A 190 2.99 9.67 -5.88
N HIS A 191 2.26 10.00 -6.91
CA HIS A 191 1.50 9.02 -7.69
C HIS A 191 2.43 8.16 -8.55
N LEU A 192 2.37 6.83 -8.35
CA LEU A 192 3.01 5.83 -9.23
C LEU A 192 1.94 5.25 -10.16
N GLY A 193 2.31 5.07 -11.42
CA GLY A 193 1.51 4.28 -12.35
C GLY A 193 1.41 2.81 -11.94
N ASP A 194 0.72 2.01 -12.76
CA ASP A 194 0.59 0.56 -12.53
C ASP A 194 1.97 -0.12 -12.55
N LEU A 195 2.28 -0.83 -11.48
CA LEU A 195 3.55 -1.54 -11.28
C LEU A 195 3.51 -3.00 -11.78
N THR A 196 2.35 -3.55 -12.13
CA THR A 196 2.12 -4.96 -12.46
C THR A 196 3.16 -5.51 -13.45
N ASN A 197 3.40 -4.80 -14.56
CA ASN A 197 4.33 -5.24 -15.60
C ASN A 197 5.83 -4.99 -15.26
N GLN A 198 6.11 -4.35 -14.13
CA GLN A 198 7.46 -4.02 -13.71
C GLN A 198 7.98 -4.97 -12.62
N LEU A 199 7.08 -5.72 -11.99
CA LEU A 199 7.39 -6.61 -10.88
C LEU A 199 7.56 -8.05 -11.33
N PRO A 200 8.36 -8.87 -10.61
CA PRO A 200 8.31 -10.31 -10.75
C PRO A 200 6.90 -10.81 -10.43
N SER A 201 6.41 -11.79 -11.19
CA SER A 201 5.16 -12.47 -10.91
C SER A 201 5.41 -13.97 -10.70
N VAL A 202 4.83 -14.53 -9.64
CA VAL A 202 4.92 -15.94 -9.27
C VAL A 202 3.52 -16.52 -9.11
N GLU A 203 3.15 -17.48 -9.92
CA GLU A 203 1.81 -18.12 -9.93
C GLU A 203 0.64 -17.09 -9.84
N GLY A 204 0.78 -15.94 -10.50
CA GLY A 204 -0.26 -14.88 -10.53
C GLY A 204 -0.22 -13.92 -9.34
N VAL A 205 0.82 -13.97 -8.51
CA VAL A 205 1.09 -12.98 -7.46
C VAL A 205 2.21 -12.05 -7.91
N ASP A 206 1.93 -10.75 -8.00
CA ASP A 206 2.96 -9.74 -8.25
C ASP A 206 3.74 -9.48 -6.97
N LEU A 207 5.07 -9.55 -7.04
CA LEU A 207 5.94 -9.57 -5.88
C LEU A 207 6.88 -8.36 -5.84
N LEU A 208 6.80 -7.56 -4.79
CA LEU A 208 7.82 -6.56 -4.50
C LEU A 208 8.65 -7.00 -3.29
N SER A 209 9.81 -7.55 -3.56
CA SER A 209 10.74 -8.07 -2.55
C SER A 209 11.94 -7.17 -2.34
N MET A 210 12.69 -7.40 -1.26
CA MET A 210 14.00 -6.78 -1.03
C MET A 210 15.04 -7.31 -2.01
N ALA A 211 15.90 -6.42 -2.55
CA ALA A 211 17.04 -6.82 -3.34
C ALA A 211 18.23 -7.11 -2.42
N ARG A 212 18.93 -8.24 -2.65
CA ARG A 212 20.10 -8.63 -1.87
C ARG A 212 21.40 -7.98 -2.34
N ALA A 213 21.59 -7.95 -3.65
CA ALA A 213 22.86 -7.48 -4.26
C ALA A 213 22.94 -5.96 -4.39
N GLU A 214 21.80 -5.27 -4.43
CA GLU A 214 21.72 -3.82 -4.66
C GLU A 214 21.45 -3.04 -3.37
N SER A 215 21.37 -3.73 -2.22
CA SER A 215 21.11 -3.11 -0.94
C SER A 215 22.31 -2.27 -0.50
N THR A 216 22.15 -0.95 -0.47
CA THR A 216 23.12 -0.08 0.18
C THR A 216 23.11 -0.39 1.69
N PRO A 217 24.26 -0.63 2.33
CA PRO A 217 24.30 -0.84 3.77
C PRO A 217 23.60 0.29 4.51
N GLY A 218 22.64 -0.06 5.39
CA GLY A 218 21.86 0.92 6.15
C GLY A 218 20.67 1.53 5.38
N TRP A 219 20.33 1.01 4.20
CA TRP A 219 19.10 1.44 3.52
C TRP A 219 17.86 1.03 4.35
N GLU A 220 16.96 1.98 4.52
CA GLU A 220 15.69 1.79 5.21
C GLU A 220 14.54 2.21 4.32
N LEU A 221 13.47 1.44 4.33
CA LEU A 221 12.24 1.75 3.62
C LEU A 221 11.56 2.96 4.27
N GLN A 222 11.39 4.04 3.50
CA GLN A 222 10.76 5.27 3.98
C GLN A 222 9.23 5.20 3.82
N ALA A 223 8.51 5.88 4.72
CA ALA A 223 7.04 5.91 4.73
C ALA A 223 6.45 6.39 3.39
N GLU A 224 7.01 7.47 2.80
CA GLU A 224 6.52 8.02 1.53
C GLU A 224 6.76 7.08 0.34
N GLN A 225 7.83 6.29 0.36
CA GLN A 225 8.08 5.27 -0.67
C GLN A 225 7.03 4.16 -0.60
N LEU A 226 6.82 3.62 0.60
CA LEU A 226 5.82 2.57 0.80
C LEU A 226 4.41 3.09 0.50
N LYS A 227 4.06 4.30 0.93
CA LYS A 227 2.77 4.96 0.63
C LYS A 227 2.51 4.98 -0.87
N SER A 228 3.46 5.47 -1.67
CA SER A 228 3.31 5.56 -3.13
C SER A 228 3.09 4.19 -3.77
N VAL A 229 3.80 3.17 -3.29
CA VAL A 229 3.63 1.78 -3.75
C VAL A 229 2.29 1.22 -3.33
N LEU A 230 1.85 1.41 -2.08
CA LEU A 230 0.57 0.92 -1.58
C LEU A 230 -0.61 1.51 -2.35
N LEU A 231 -0.58 2.82 -2.62
CA LEU A 231 -1.63 3.48 -3.40
C LEU A 231 -1.68 2.92 -4.84
N SER A 232 -0.54 2.70 -5.48
CA SER A 232 -0.49 2.05 -6.80
C SER A 232 -1.00 0.60 -6.73
N ALA A 233 -0.57 -0.18 -5.75
CA ALA A 233 -0.99 -1.56 -5.57
C ALA A 233 -2.51 -1.69 -5.36
N MET A 234 -3.09 -0.86 -4.49
CA MET A 234 -4.52 -0.89 -4.18
C MET A 234 -5.42 -0.49 -5.35
N ARG A 235 -4.90 0.25 -6.34
CA ARG A 235 -5.63 0.55 -7.59
C ARG A 235 -5.61 -0.62 -8.58
N SER A 236 -4.46 -1.27 -8.72
CA SER A 236 -4.26 -2.30 -9.73
C SER A 236 -4.61 -3.72 -9.24
N HIS A 237 -4.69 -3.95 -7.93
CA HIS A 237 -4.93 -5.25 -7.33
C HIS A 237 -6.14 -5.24 -6.39
N GLU A 238 -6.87 -6.35 -6.35
CA GLU A 238 -8.02 -6.55 -5.45
C GLU A 238 -7.56 -6.87 -4.02
N LEU A 239 -6.36 -7.47 -3.90
CA LEU A 239 -5.69 -7.72 -2.63
C LEU A 239 -4.23 -7.30 -2.68
N THR A 240 -3.83 -6.52 -1.70
CA THR A 240 -2.42 -6.25 -1.40
C THR A 240 -2.09 -6.80 -0.03
N VAL A 241 -1.10 -7.68 0.06
CA VAL A 241 -0.61 -8.23 1.33
C VAL A 241 0.77 -7.65 1.62
N VAL A 242 0.96 -7.10 2.81
CA VAL A 242 2.25 -6.56 3.25
C VAL A 242 2.81 -7.41 4.38
N ASP A 243 4.00 -7.97 4.15
CA ASP A 243 4.80 -8.62 5.20
C ASP A 243 5.58 -7.55 5.95
N LEU A 244 5.22 -7.30 7.20
CA LEU A 244 5.79 -6.23 8.01
C LEU A 244 6.98 -6.71 8.84
N PRO A 245 7.99 -5.85 9.04
CA PRO A 245 9.09 -6.13 9.95
C PRO A 245 8.59 -6.24 11.39
N ARG A 246 9.31 -7.00 12.20
CA ARG A 246 9.02 -7.09 13.63
C ARG A 246 9.20 -5.75 14.36
N THR A 247 10.20 -4.97 13.98
CA THR A 247 10.41 -3.61 14.50
C THR A 247 9.68 -2.62 13.63
N LEU A 248 8.63 -2.00 14.16
CA LEU A 248 7.77 -1.13 13.41
C LEU A 248 8.39 0.26 13.24
N GLY A 249 8.83 0.57 12.01
CA GLY A 249 9.28 1.89 11.62
C GLY A 249 8.18 2.70 10.94
N ALA A 250 8.51 3.91 10.48
CA ALA A 250 7.56 4.82 9.84
C ALA A 250 6.83 4.21 8.64
N ALA A 251 7.51 3.38 7.84
CA ALA A 251 6.91 2.67 6.71
C ALA A 251 5.85 1.64 7.17
N ALA A 252 6.15 0.87 8.23
CA ALA A 252 5.19 -0.10 8.77
C ALA A 252 3.93 0.60 9.31
N TRP A 253 4.09 1.74 9.97
CA TRP A 253 2.96 2.57 10.43
C TRP A 253 2.10 3.09 9.28
N GLU A 254 2.72 3.42 8.16
CA GLU A 254 2.02 3.87 6.96
C GLU A 254 1.14 2.76 6.36
N ALA A 255 1.63 1.51 6.34
CA ALA A 255 0.85 0.36 5.90
C ALA A 255 -0.30 0.05 6.89
N LEU A 256 -0.01 0.01 8.18
CA LEU A 256 -1.00 -0.31 9.22
C LEU A 256 -2.19 0.65 9.25
N ARG A 257 -1.95 1.96 9.05
CA ARG A 257 -3.03 2.96 9.00
C ARG A 257 -3.99 2.77 7.82
N ARG A 258 -3.57 2.09 6.75
CA ARG A 258 -4.37 1.81 5.55
C ARG A 258 -4.93 0.41 5.54
N ALA A 259 -4.46 -0.44 6.43
CA ALA A 259 -4.84 -1.84 6.44
C ALA A 259 -6.32 -2.00 6.79
N LYS A 260 -7.05 -2.73 5.95
CA LYS A 260 -8.40 -3.22 6.27
C LYS A 260 -8.35 -4.30 7.35
N LEU A 261 -7.22 -5.01 7.44
CA LEU A 261 -6.95 -6.00 8.47
C LEU A 261 -5.44 -6.09 8.73
N ALA A 262 -5.05 -6.01 9.99
CA ALA A 262 -3.73 -6.39 10.45
C ALA A 262 -3.81 -7.74 11.19
N VAL A 263 -2.92 -8.67 10.85
CA VAL A 263 -2.87 -10.02 11.42
C VAL A 263 -1.60 -10.17 12.22
N LEU A 264 -1.73 -10.29 13.54
CA LEU A 264 -0.62 -10.64 14.41
C LEU A 264 -0.53 -12.16 14.54
N LEU A 265 0.62 -12.73 14.17
CA LEU A 265 0.90 -14.17 14.31
C LEU A 265 1.76 -14.43 15.54
N VAL A 266 1.29 -15.28 16.44
CA VAL A 266 2.04 -15.72 17.64
C VAL A 266 2.06 -17.25 17.75
N ARG A 267 2.96 -17.77 18.60
CA ARG A 267 2.98 -19.19 18.98
C ARG A 267 2.05 -19.48 20.15
N ASP A 268 1.67 -20.73 20.30
CA ASP A 268 0.83 -21.28 21.37
C ASP A 268 1.61 -21.53 22.67
N ASP A 269 2.49 -20.61 23.06
CA ASP A 269 3.30 -20.72 24.28
C ASP A 269 3.33 -19.38 25.06
N LEU A 270 3.85 -19.41 26.31
CA LEU A 270 3.91 -18.22 27.16
C LEU A 270 4.73 -17.08 26.56
N ARG A 271 5.77 -17.41 25.77
CA ARG A 271 6.58 -16.38 25.07
C ARG A 271 5.77 -15.73 23.96
N GLY A 272 4.99 -16.53 23.24
CA GLY A 272 4.06 -16.03 22.21
C GLY A 272 3.03 -15.06 22.78
N VAL A 273 2.44 -15.38 23.95
CA VAL A 273 1.54 -14.48 24.66
C VAL A 273 2.26 -13.20 25.07
N ALA A 274 3.40 -13.31 25.72
CA ALA A 274 4.17 -12.15 26.20
C ALA A 274 4.58 -11.22 25.05
N THR A 275 5.12 -11.76 23.95
CA THR A 275 5.51 -10.95 22.79
C THR A 275 4.31 -10.39 22.06
N GLY A 276 3.19 -11.11 22.02
CA GLY A 276 1.92 -10.60 21.50
C GLY A 276 1.43 -9.36 22.25
N CYS A 277 1.46 -9.41 23.59
CA CYS A 277 1.09 -8.26 24.44
C CYS A 277 1.98 -7.03 24.19
N GLU A 278 3.29 -7.23 23.96
CA GLU A 278 4.18 -6.10 23.63
C GLU A 278 3.78 -5.44 22.30
N VAL A 279 3.54 -6.27 21.27
CA VAL A 279 3.12 -5.76 19.96
C VAL A 279 1.76 -5.04 20.06
N VAL A 280 0.80 -5.58 20.81
CA VAL A 280 -0.50 -4.94 21.02
C VAL A 280 -0.35 -3.56 21.66
N ARG A 281 0.48 -3.44 22.69
CA ARG A 281 0.76 -2.13 23.35
C ARG A 281 1.40 -1.12 22.38
N GLU A 282 2.29 -1.58 21.50
CA GLU A 282 2.90 -0.72 20.48
C GLU A 282 1.89 -0.26 19.43
N LEU A 283 0.90 -1.12 19.08
CA LEU A 283 -0.13 -0.87 18.06
C LEU A 283 -1.35 -0.11 18.58
N GLU A 284 -1.48 0.07 19.91
CA GLU A 284 -2.67 0.66 20.52
C GLU A 284 -3.02 2.05 19.95
N GLY A 285 -4.26 2.19 19.48
CA GLY A 285 -4.77 3.42 18.86
C GLY A 285 -4.21 3.73 17.46
N ARG A 286 -3.49 2.81 16.83
CA ARG A 286 -2.83 3.03 15.52
C ARG A 286 -3.27 2.09 14.41
N CYS A 287 -4.14 1.13 14.71
CA CYS A 287 -4.69 0.20 13.75
C CYS A 287 -6.15 -0.08 14.09
N ASP A 288 -7.06 0.08 13.11
CA ASP A 288 -8.50 -0.04 13.34
C ASP A 288 -8.94 -1.49 13.53
N TYR A 289 -8.32 -2.43 12.80
CA TYR A 289 -8.67 -3.85 12.82
C TYR A 289 -7.42 -4.72 12.97
N LEU A 290 -7.13 -5.06 14.22
CA LEU A 290 -6.05 -5.99 14.57
C LEU A 290 -6.65 -7.29 15.10
N GLY A 291 -6.23 -8.42 14.53
CA GLY A 291 -6.65 -9.72 14.99
C GLY A 291 -5.50 -10.71 15.11
N LEU A 292 -5.71 -11.75 15.88
CA LEU A 292 -4.71 -12.74 16.24
C LEU A 292 -4.86 -14.02 15.43
N VAL A 293 -3.76 -14.51 14.89
CA VAL A 293 -3.62 -15.89 14.41
C VAL A 293 -2.64 -16.63 15.32
N VAL A 294 -2.99 -17.84 15.72
CA VAL A 294 -2.15 -18.67 16.58
C VAL A 294 -1.55 -19.81 15.77
N ARG A 295 -0.22 -19.86 15.69
CA ARG A 295 0.52 -21.01 15.17
C ARG A 295 0.76 -22.01 16.30
N GLN A 296 0.09 -23.15 16.22
CA GLN A 296 0.19 -24.22 17.22
C GLN A 296 1.38 -25.11 16.94
N GLY A 297 2.23 -25.30 17.94
CA GLY A 297 3.25 -26.33 17.91
C GLY A 297 2.64 -27.73 17.94
N ARG A 298 3.45 -28.76 17.68
CA ARG A 298 2.99 -30.16 17.73
C ARG A 298 2.48 -30.56 19.12
N SER A 299 3.05 -29.99 20.17
CA SER A 299 2.69 -30.25 21.56
C SER A 299 1.43 -29.54 22.03
N ARG A 300 0.92 -28.58 21.23
CA ARG A 300 -0.29 -27.78 21.54
C ARG A 300 -0.32 -27.27 22.97
N LEU A 301 0.66 -26.44 23.34
CA LEU A 301 0.92 -26.05 24.74
C LEU A 301 -0.23 -25.25 25.34
N LEU A 302 -0.80 -24.30 24.57
CA LEU A 302 -1.93 -23.51 25.00
C LEU A 302 -3.03 -23.58 23.94
N GLU A 303 -4.27 -23.58 24.40
CA GLU A 303 -5.43 -23.44 23.52
C GLU A 303 -5.44 -22.06 22.86
N PRO A 304 -5.71 -21.95 21.54
CA PRO A 304 -5.70 -20.68 20.82
C PRO A 304 -6.58 -19.60 21.44
N ALA A 305 -7.73 -19.98 22.01
CA ALA A 305 -8.63 -19.04 22.69
C ALA A 305 -8.01 -18.45 23.96
N LEU A 306 -7.24 -19.26 24.70
CA LEU A 306 -6.49 -18.80 25.87
C LEU A 306 -5.37 -17.84 25.50
N VAL A 307 -4.66 -18.12 24.39
CA VAL A 307 -3.63 -17.23 23.85
C VAL A 307 -4.27 -15.89 23.45
N ALA A 308 -5.40 -15.93 22.76
CA ALA A 308 -6.14 -14.75 22.33
C ALA A 308 -6.61 -13.88 23.51
N THR A 309 -7.14 -14.52 24.54
CA THR A 309 -7.53 -13.86 25.79
C THR A 309 -6.33 -13.23 26.48
N GLY A 310 -5.20 -13.95 26.56
CA GLY A 310 -3.97 -13.44 27.18
C GLY A 310 -3.34 -12.26 26.42
N VAL A 311 -3.42 -12.25 25.10
CA VAL A 311 -2.92 -11.16 24.24
C VAL A 311 -3.90 -9.99 24.20
N GLY A 312 -5.20 -10.23 24.44
CA GLY A 312 -6.26 -9.20 24.38
C GLY A 312 -6.74 -8.88 22.97
N LEU A 313 -6.64 -9.82 22.02
CA LEU A 313 -7.07 -9.65 20.63
C LEU A 313 -8.14 -10.68 20.23
N PRO A 314 -9.02 -10.34 19.27
CA PRO A 314 -9.94 -11.30 18.68
C PRO A 314 -9.15 -12.41 17.95
N LEU A 315 -9.51 -13.68 18.20
CA LEU A 315 -8.94 -14.83 17.53
C LEU A 315 -9.52 -14.94 16.11
N LEU A 316 -8.70 -14.72 15.10
CA LEU A 316 -9.08 -14.90 13.70
C LEU A 316 -8.99 -16.35 13.25
N GLY A 317 -8.13 -17.15 13.91
CA GLY A 317 -7.97 -18.56 13.63
C GLY A 317 -6.64 -19.11 14.10
N SER A 318 -6.41 -20.39 13.83
CA SER A 318 -5.16 -21.07 14.16
C SER A 318 -4.79 -22.11 13.11
N PHE A 319 -3.51 -22.46 13.07
CA PHE A 319 -3.03 -23.58 12.26
C PHE A 319 -1.90 -24.32 12.98
N VAL A 320 -1.79 -25.61 12.72
CA VAL A 320 -0.76 -26.46 13.32
C VAL A 320 0.51 -26.41 12.49
N ASP A 321 1.65 -26.45 13.15
CA ASP A 321 2.97 -26.56 12.51
C ASP A 321 3.00 -27.71 11.50
N ASP A 322 3.37 -27.39 10.27
CA ASP A 322 3.54 -28.34 9.19
C ASP A 322 5.00 -28.31 8.70
N PRO A 323 5.78 -29.40 8.91
CA PRO A 323 7.14 -29.48 8.41
C PRO A 323 7.27 -29.32 6.90
N ALA A 324 6.20 -29.62 6.16
CA ALA A 324 6.19 -29.42 4.72
C ALA A 324 6.35 -27.95 4.33
N LEU A 325 5.96 -27.00 5.20
CA LEU A 325 6.17 -25.55 4.97
C LEU A 325 7.66 -25.18 4.99
N VAL A 326 8.45 -25.82 5.87
CA VAL A 326 9.90 -25.59 5.90
C VAL A 326 10.55 -26.12 4.62
N LEU A 327 10.19 -27.33 4.21
CA LEU A 327 10.70 -27.93 2.97
C LEU A 327 10.26 -27.14 1.73
N ALA A 328 9.05 -26.59 1.73
CA ALA A 328 8.56 -25.74 0.65
C ALA A 328 9.40 -24.47 0.56
N ALA A 329 9.67 -23.80 1.68
CA ALA A 329 10.51 -22.60 1.74
C ALA A 329 11.92 -22.86 1.21
N GLU A 330 12.57 -24.00 1.58
CA GLU A 330 13.90 -24.37 1.08
C GLU A 330 13.92 -24.69 -0.42
N ARG A 331 12.78 -25.00 -1.02
CA ARG A 331 12.64 -25.29 -2.45
C ARG A 331 12.13 -24.09 -3.25
N GLY A 332 11.77 -22.98 -2.58
CA GLY A 332 11.10 -21.86 -3.21
C GLY A 332 9.66 -22.19 -3.65
N ASP A 333 9.06 -23.21 -3.09
CA ASP A 333 7.66 -23.56 -3.37
C ASP A 333 6.72 -22.63 -2.60
N PRO A 334 5.68 -22.05 -3.24
CA PRO A 334 4.74 -21.19 -2.55
C PRO A 334 4.05 -21.88 -1.37
N PRO A 335 3.95 -21.23 -0.19
CA PRO A 335 3.20 -21.76 0.94
C PRO A 335 1.71 -21.87 0.59
N ALA A 336 1.00 -22.74 1.29
CA ALA A 336 -0.42 -23.05 0.99
C ALA A 336 -0.67 -23.61 -0.43
N ARG A 337 0.35 -24.17 -1.09
CA ARG A 337 0.24 -24.82 -2.41
C ARG A 337 -0.84 -25.88 -2.44
N TYR A 338 -0.96 -26.67 -1.38
CA TYR A 338 -1.98 -27.70 -1.24
C TYR A 338 -3.23 -27.12 -0.60
N ALA A 339 -4.34 -27.10 -1.35
CA ALA A 339 -5.61 -26.52 -0.91
C ALA A 339 -6.15 -27.09 0.41
N ARG A 340 -5.79 -28.32 0.77
CA ARG A 340 -6.23 -28.98 2.01
C ARG A 340 -5.29 -28.78 3.20
N SER A 341 -4.16 -28.06 3.04
CA SER A 341 -3.27 -27.76 4.16
C SER A 341 -3.98 -26.88 5.22
N ALA A 342 -3.52 -26.97 6.48
CA ALA A 342 -4.08 -26.16 7.56
C ALA A 342 -3.93 -24.65 7.26
N LEU A 343 -2.76 -24.25 6.75
CA LEU A 343 -2.49 -22.88 6.34
C LEU A 343 -3.45 -22.41 5.24
N ALA A 344 -3.66 -23.21 4.18
CA ALA A 344 -4.55 -22.84 3.08
C ALA A 344 -6.02 -22.70 3.52
N ARG A 345 -6.46 -23.52 4.47
CA ARG A 345 -7.81 -23.40 5.06
C ARG A 345 -7.96 -22.10 5.82
N LEU A 346 -6.98 -21.78 6.68
CA LEU A 346 -6.97 -20.52 7.42
C LEU A 346 -6.94 -19.32 6.47
N CYS A 347 -6.08 -19.32 5.47
CA CYS A 347 -6.02 -18.21 4.49
C CYS A 347 -7.37 -18.01 3.78
N ARG A 348 -8.06 -19.08 3.35
CA ARG A 348 -9.41 -18.94 2.75
C ARG A 348 -10.44 -18.38 3.72
N GLN A 349 -10.40 -18.78 4.98
CA GLN A 349 -11.27 -18.21 6.01
C GLN A 349 -11.05 -16.70 6.16
N LEU A 350 -9.80 -16.26 6.31
CA LEU A 350 -9.45 -14.84 6.46
C LEU A 350 -9.83 -14.01 5.23
N LEU A 351 -9.70 -14.58 4.03
CA LEU A 351 -10.03 -13.90 2.79
C LEU A 351 -11.53 -13.84 2.52
N GLY A 352 -12.32 -14.79 3.04
CA GLY A 352 -13.77 -14.82 2.84
C GLY A 352 -14.49 -13.59 3.36
N ASP A 353 -13.97 -12.97 4.42
CA ASP A 353 -14.50 -11.75 5.01
C ASP A 353 -13.97 -10.46 4.34
N LEU A 354 -12.92 -10.58 3.55
CA LEU A 354 -12.19 -9.44 2.97
C LEU A 354 -12.50 -9.22 1.49
N LEU A 355 -12.70 -10.30 0.73
CA LEU A 355 -12.83 -10.26 -0.71
C LEU A 355 -14.22 -10.75 -1.15
N PRO A 356 -14.84 -10.09 -2.14
CA PRO A 356 -16.08 -10.57 -2.72
C PRO A 356 -15.86 -11.91 -3.42
N THR A 357 -16.78 -12.87 -3.24
CA THR A 357 -16.70 -14.15 -3.92
C THR A 357 -17.04 -13.97 -5.40
N HIS A 358 -16.09 -14.18 -6.31
CA HIS A 358 -16.30 -14.05 -7.77
C HIS A 358 -17.38 -15.00 -8.34
N LEU A 359 -17.75 -16.05 -7.61
CA LEU A 359 -18.79 -17.01 -7.99
C LEU A 359 -20.19 -16.40 -8.17
N THR A 360 -20.41 -15.16 -7.72
CA THR A 360 -21.73 -14.49 -7.80
C THR A 360 -21.93 -13.75 -9.13
N LYS A 361 -20.87 -13.37 -9.86
CA LYS A 361 -21.01 -12.62 -11.13
C LYS A 361 -21.42 -13.52 -12.32
N GLU A 362 -20.89 -14.72 -12.43
CA GLU A 362 -21.27 -15.64 -13.51
C GLU A 362 -22.69 -16.19 -13.36
N LYS A 363 -23.17 -16.41 -12.11
CA LYS A 363 -24.56 -16.86 -11.90
C LYS A 363 -25.60 -15.75 -12.08
N ALA A 364 -25.23 -14.49 -12.00
CA ALA A 364 -26.12 -13.35 -12.27
C ALA A 364 -26.28 -13.12 -13.78
N LEU A 365 -25.21 -13.32 -14.57
CA LEU A 365 -25.25 -13.22 -16.04
C LEU A 365 -25.92 -14.43 -16.74
N ALA A 366 -25.96 -15.59 -16.10
CA ALA A 366 -26.63 -16.79 -16.64
C ALA A 366 -28.13 -16.85 -16.33
N ARG A 367 -28.72 -15.84 -15.66
CA ARG A 367 -30.13 -15.74 -15.31
C ARG A 367 -30.85 -14.55 -15.97
N THR A 368 -30.18 -13.82 -16.86
CA THR A 368 -30.77 -12.84 -17.79
C THR A 368 -30.73 -13.38 -19.20
#